data_05897191b664c5a58e01b8b6566063a7
#
_entry.id   05897191b664c5a58e01b8b6566063a7
#
_cell.length_a   1.000
_cell.length_b   1.000
_cell.length_c   1.000
_cell.angle_alpha   90.00
_cell.angle_beta   90.00
_cell.angle_gamma   90.00
#
_symmetry.space_group_name_H-M   'P 1'
#
loop_
_entity.id
_entity.type
_entity.pdbx_description
1 polymer ?
#
loop_
_entity_poly.entity_id
_entity_poly.type
_entity_poly.pdbx_seq_one_letter_code
_entity_poly.pdbx_strand_id
1 'polypeptide(L)'
;MVDEVAGFVPVYKVIDLSAPEMAQARRAITLILTRHEPWPAFVLDRDWTVLAANDAAQRLVRLMLGESRMARPMNLMRLFLAPDELRRHIVNWPAWAGALLARARREAAAAPDDAVLQSVVRDLVALADADQLIAGEGALSPEPLCELRFLSQSRALGLIPTTLAFATPADPALAGLRIEAFLPSDDESETLLLALAGGA
;
A
#
# COMPACT_ATOMS: atom_id res chain seq x y z
N MET A 1 7.74 36.28 -29.93
CA MET A 1 8.26 36.23 -28.58
C MET A 1 7.24 35.42 -27.80
N VAL A 2 7.52 34.12 -27.69
CA VAL A 2 6.63 33.18 -27.01
C VAL A 2 7.24 33.05 -25.63
N ASP A 3 6.51 33.51 -24.59
CA ASP A 3 6.89 33.36 -23.21
C ASP A 3 7.07 31.88 -22.88
N GLU A 4 8.29 31.50 -22.55
CA GLU A 4 8.66 30.22 -21.95
C GLU A 4 8.02 30.15 -20.58
N VAL A 5 6.91 29.42 -20.45
CA VAL A 5 6.37 29.05 -19.17
C VAL A 5 7.39 28.12 -18.54
N ALA A 6 8.17 28.65 -17.60
CA ALA A 6 9.09 27.87 -16.81
C ALA A 6 8.30 26.77 -16.08
N GLY A 7 8.34 25.57 -16.63
CA GLY A 7 7.74 24.38 -16.03
C GLY A 7 8.41 24.14 -14.69
N PHE A 8 7.68 24.30 -13.61
CA PHE A 8 8.10 23.92 -12.27
C PHE A 8 8.16 22.39 -12.25
N VAL A 9 9.36 21.82 -12.41
CA VAL A 9 9.59 20.40 -12.19
C VAL A 9 9.61 20.20 -10.67
N PRO A 10 8.64 19.52 -10.06
CA PRO A 10 8.67 19.28 -8.63
C PRO A 10 9.88 18.42 -8.30
N VAL A 11 10.85 18.98 -7.60
CA VAL A 11 11.97 18.21 -7.02
C VAL A 11 11.38 17.46 -5.83
N TYR A 12 10.98 16.23 -6.05
CA TYR A 12 10.47 15.36 -5.00
C TYR A 12 11.62 14.96 -4.07
N LYS A 13 11.63 15.51 -2.86
CA LYS A 13 12.53 15.09 -1.79
C LYS A 13 12.03 13.76 -1.21
N VAL A 14 12.96 12.89 -0.83
CA VAL A 14 12.64 11.73 0.02
C VAL A 14 12.03 12.27 1.32
N ILE A 15 10.89 11.72 1.73
CA ILE A 15 10.19 12.17 2.94
C ILE A 15 10.98 11.71 4.16
N ASP A 16 11.53 12.67 4.89
CA ASP A 16 12.10 12.43 6.21
C ASP A 16 11.06 12.83 7.28
N LEU A 17 10.32 11.87 7.76
CA LEU A 17 9.34 12.08 8.82
C LEU A 17 9.97 12.53 10.14
N SER A 18 11.30 12.41 10.34
CA SER A 18 11.99 12.86 11.56
C SER A 18 12.28 14.36 11.55
N ALA A 19 12.21 15.01 10.40
CA ALA A 19 12.48 16.43 10.25
C ALA A 19 11.55 17.30 11.13
N PRO A 20 12.06 18.38 11.75
CA PRO A 20 11.28 19.24 12.65
C PRO A 20 9.99 19.78 12.02
N GLU A 21 10.02 20.18 10.76
CA GLU A 21 8.89 20.70 9.99
C GLU A 21 7.77 19.67 9.81
N MET A 22 8.09 18.38 9.91
CA MET A 22 7.13 17.27 9.81
C MET A 22 6.45 16.94 11.16
N ALA A 23 6.69 17.69 12.21
CA ALA A 23 6.18 17.38 13.56
C ALA A 23 4.65 17.23 13.61
N GLN A 24 3.89 18.10 12.93
CA GLN A 24 2.43 18.03 12.88
C GLN A 24 1.97 16.81 12.07
N ALA A 25 2.57 16.56 10.91
CA ALA A 25 2.25 15.40 10.08
C ALA A 25 2.55 14.09 10.84
N ARG A 26 3.72 14.00 11.47
CA ARG A 26 4.11 12.87 12.31
C ARG A 26 3.12 12.62 13.45
N ARG A 27 2.68 13.70 14.14
CA ARG A 27 1.65 13.59 15.20
C ARG A 27 0.33 13.02 14.66
N ALA A 28 -0.14 13.52 13.51
CA ALA A 28 -1.37 13.06 12.88
C ALA A 28 -1.24 11.58 12.46
N ILE A 29 -0.13 11.20 11.82
CA ILE A 29 0.18 9.82 11.45
C ILE A 29 0.16 8.91 12.68
N THR A 30 0.86 9.28 13.74
CA THR A 30 0.91 8.49 14.98
C THR A 30 -0.49 8.29 15.56
N LEU A 31 -1.31 9.33 15.59
CA LEU A 31 -2.69 9.24 16.08
C LEU A 31 -3.53 8.30 15.20
N ILE A 32 -3.43 8.42 13.89
CA ILE A 32 -4.16 7.56 12.96
C ILE A 32 -3.75 6.10 13.15
N LEU A 33 -2.46 5.80 13.10
CA LEU A 33 -1.94 4.44 13.27
C LEU A 33 -2.37 3.82 14.60
N THR A 34 -2.22 4.55 15.71
CA THR A 34 -2.58 4.07 17.06
C THR A 34 -4.08 3.86 17.21
N ARG A 35 -4.91 4.78 16.65
CA ARG A 35 -6.37 4.68 16.76
C ARG A 35 -6.97 3.68 15.77
N HIS A 36 -6.20 3.27 14.77
CA HIS A 36 -6.62 2.27 13.80
C HIS A 36 -6.40 0.83 14.30
N GLU A 37 -5.66 0.63 15.39
CA GLU A 37 -5.57 -0.69 16.01
C GLU A 37 -6.97 -1.24 16.36
N PRO A 38 -7.26 -2.52 16.16
CA PRO A 38 -6.36 -3.62 15.76
C PRO A 38 -6.32 -3.90 14.24
N TRP A 39 -6.70 -2.96 13.40
CA TRP A 39 -6.73 -3.11 11.95
C TRP A 39 -5.39 -2.72 11.31
N PRO A 40 -4.88 -3.49 10.31
CA PRO A 40 -3.59 -3.17 9.69
C PRO A 40 -3.59 -1.81 8.98
N ALA A 41 -2.53 -1.02 9.20
CA ALA A 41 -2.32 0.23 8.49
C ALA A 41 -0.84 0.49 8.23
N PHE A 42 -0.54 1.02 7.04
CA PHE A 42 0.80 1.37 6.56
C PHE A 42 0.86 2.82 6.12
N VAL A 43 1.91 3.52 6.49
CA VAL A 43 2.24 4.84 5.95
C VAL A 43 3.17 4.65 4.76
N LEU A 44 2.81 5.22 3.64
CA LEU A 44 3.51 5.03 2.38
C LEU A 44 3.99 6.36 1.81
N ASP A 45 5.14 6.32 1.19
CA ASP A 45 5.57 7.33 0.25
C ASP A 45 4.83 7.16 -1.11
N ARG A 46 5.02 8.07 -2.03
CA ARG A 46 4.43 8.09 -3.37
C ARG A 46 4.76 6.85 -4.22
N ASP A 47 5.91 6.24 -4.01
CA ASP A 47 6.39 5.01 -4.69
C ASP A 47 6.00 3.72 -3.95
N TRP A 48 5.08 3.81 -2.98
CA TRP A 48 4.60 2.74 -2.10
C TRP A 48 5.66 2.18 -1.14
N THR A 49 6.78 2.87 -0.94
CA THR A 49 7.73 2.53 0.12
C THR A 49 7.07 2.71 1.49
N VAL A 50 7.16 1.70 2.34
CA VAL A 50 6.61 1.73 3.69
C VAL A 50 7.51 2.55 4.59
N LEU A 51 7.00 3.68 5.08
CA LEU A 51 7.69 4.59 6.01
C LEU A 51 7.39 4.24 7.47
N ALA A 52 6.18 3.77 7.76
CA ALA A 52 5.75 3.32 9.07
C ALA A 52 4.59 2.33 8.94
N ALA A 53 4.35 1.55 9.98
CA ALA A 53 3.21 0.64 10.08
C ALA A 53 2.78 0.52 11.54
N ASN A 54 1.48 0.29 11.78
CA ASN A 54 1.01 -0.03 13.11
C ASN A 54 1.33 -1.48 13.50
N ASP A 55 1.10 -1.83 14.76
CA ASP A 55 1.43 -3.16 15.28
C ASP A 55 0.58 -4.25 14.60
N ALA A 56 -0.67 -3.97 14.26
CA ALA A 56 -1.53 -4.90 13.54
C ALA A 56 -0.96 -5.27 12.16
N ALA A 57 -0.48 -4.29 11.40
CA ALA A 57 0.16 -4.53 10.11
C ALA A 57 1.46 -5.35 10.27
N GLN A 58 2.26 -5.03 11.28
CA GLN A 58 3.48 -5.77 11.59
C GLN A 58 3.17 -7.22 11.99
N ARG A 59 2.17 -7.44 12.85
CA ARG A 59 1.71 -8.79 13.24
C ARG A 59 1.25 -9.60 12.03
N LEU A 60 0.48 -8.99 11.13
CA LEU A 60 0.00 -9.65 9.92
C LEU A 60 1.15 -10.08 9.00
N VAL A 61 2.09 -9.18 8.71
CA VAL A 61 3.27 -9.49 7.89
C VAL A 61 4.13 -10.58 8.55
N ARG A 62 4.35 -10.48 9.85
CA ARG A 62 5.12 -11.45 10.62
C ARG A 62 4.45 -12.83 10.63
N LEU A 63 3.15 -12.89 10.79
CA LEU A 63 2.38 -14.13 10.75
C LEU A 63 2.52 -14.86 9.39
N MET A 64 2.51 -14.10 8.30
CA MET A 64 2.51 -14.67 6.95
C MET A 64 3.90 -14.95 6.39
N LEU A 65 4.88 -14.12 6.73
CA LEU A 65 6.22 -14.13 6.11
C LEU A 65 7.35 -14.41 7.09
N GLY A 66 7.06 -14.42 8.39
CA GLY A 66 8.04 -14.64 9.44
C GLY A 66 8.82 -13.40 9.86
N GLU A 67 9.56 -13.51 10.96
CA GLU A 67 10.28 -12.42 11.62
C GLU A 67 11.39 -11.80 10.75
N SER A 68 12.10 -12.64 9.97
CA SER A 68 13.20 -12.20 9.11
C SER A 68 12.77 -11.20 8.02
N ARG A 69 11.48 -11.19 7.67
CA ARG A 69 10.95 -10.25 6.68
C ARG A 69 10.91 -8.82 7.23
N MET A 70 10.66 -8.67 8.52
CA MET A 70 10.56 -7.37 9.20
C MET A 70 11.87 -6.56 9.18
N ALA A 71 13.01 -7.23 9.06
CA ALA A 71 14.33 -6.59 9.00
C ALA A 71 14.68 -5.96 7.63
N ARG A 72 13.82 -6.13 6.62
CA ARG A 72 14.08 -5.64 5.25
C ARG A 72 13.18 -4.44 4.93
N PRO A 73 13.68 -3.48 4.13
CA PRO A 73 12.82 -2.44 3.56
C PRO A 73 11.60 -3.03 2.85
N MET A 74 10.46 -2.39 3.02
CA MET A 74 9.21 -2.85 2.43
C MET A 74 8.69 -1.83 1.42
N ASN A 75 8.24 -2.34 0.27
CA ASN A 75 7.36 -1.63 -0.64
C ASN A 75 6.04 -2.41 -0.68
N LEU A 76 4.93 -1.75 -0.38
CA LEU A 76 3.64 -2.42 -0.17
C LEU A 76 3.14 -3.12 -1.44
N MET A 77 3.35 -2.53 -2.61
CA MET A 77 2.98 -3.16 -3.88
C MET A 77 3.79 -4.43 -4.15
N ARG A 78 5.10 -4.39 -3.94
CA ARG A 78 5.96 -5.58 -4.07
C ARG A 78 5.55 -6.68 -3.08
N LEU A 79 5.19 -6.29 -1.86
CA LEU A 79 4.73 -7.22 -0.82
C LEU A 79 3.52 -8.04 -1.28
N PHE A 80 2.61 -7.42 -2.06
CA PHE A 80 1.45 -8.12 -2.62
C PHE A 80 1.73 -8.85 -3.93
N LEU A 81 2.65 -8.37 -4.77
CA LEU A 81 2.83 -8.85 -6.13
C LEU A 81 3.95 -9.89 -6.28
N ALA A 82 5.00 -9.83 -5.45
CA ALA A 82 6.13 -10.73 -5.56
C ALA A 82 5.77 -12.17 -5.15
N PRO A 83 6.21 -13.19 -5.92
CA PRO A 83 5.83 -14.60 -5.68
C PRO A 83 6.27 -15.16 -4.33
N ASP A 84 7.38 -14.66 -3.80
CA ASP A 84 7.99 -15.07 -2.52
C ASP A 84 7.49 -14.29 -1.30
N GLU A 85 6.57 -13.35 -1.51
CA GLU A 85 5.97 -12.50 -0.49
C GLU A 85 4.51 -12.90 -0.19
N LEU A 86 3.61 -11.94 0.10
CA LEU A 86 2.21 -12.21 0.47
C LEU A 86 1.38 -12.84 -0.67
N ARG A 87 1.80 -12.69 -1.93
CA ARG A 87 1.11 -13.26 -3.10
C ARG A 87 0.64 -14.69 -2.89
N ARG A 88 1.48 -15.54 -2.31
CA ARG A 88 1.20 -16.97 -2.08
C ARG A 88 0.07 -17.24 -1.10
N HIS A 89 -0.30 -16.23 -0.31
CA HIS A 89 -1.37 -16.31 0.67
C HIS A 89 -2.68 -15.66 0.19
N ILE A 90 -2.66 -14.99 -0.98
CA ILE A 90 -3.82 -14.27 -1.51
C ILE A 90 -4.66 -15.20 -2.38
N VAL A 91 -5.88 -15.48 -1.95
CA VAL A 91 -6.80 -16.42 -2.64
C VAL A 91 -7.32 -15.85 -3.96
N ASN A 92 -7.66 -14.58 -3.97
CA ASN A 92 -8.17 -13.87 -5.14
C ASN A 92 -7.08 -13.04 -5.84
N TRP A 93 -5.83 -13.59 -5.86
CA TRP A 93 -4.66 -12.85 -6.34
C TRP A 93 -4.82 -12.23 -7.74
N PRO A 94 -5.36 -12.90 -8.77
CA PRO A 94 -5.50 -12.29 -10.11
C PRO A 94 -6.33 -11.01 -10.09
N ALA A 95 -7.46 -11.00 -9.39
CA ALA A 95 -8.33 -9.82 -9.27
C ALA A 95 -7.65 -8.71 -8.48
N TRP A 96 -7.02 -9.07 -7.35
CA TRP A 96 -6.28 -8.13 -6.51
C TRP A 96 -5.09 -7.50 -7.24
N ALA A 97 -4.25 -8.31 -7.88
CA ALA A 97 -3.11 -7.84 -8.65
C ALA A 97 -3.53 -6.94 -9.81
N GLY A 98 -4.60 -7.30 -10.52
CA GLY A 98 -5.18 -6.47 -11.58
C GLY A 98 -5.61 -5.10 -11.08
N ALA A 99 -6.30 -5.03 -9.93
CA ALA A 99 -6.72 -3.77 -9.31
C ALA A 99 -5.52 -2.91 -8.89
N LEU A 100 -4.50 -3.51 -8.26
CA LEU A 100 -3.27 -2.83 -7.85
C LEU A 100 -2.50 -2.27 -9.06
N LEU A 101 -2.31 -3.07 -10.12
CA LEU A 101 -1.61 -2.62 -11.31
C LEU A 101 -2.37 -1.53 -12.07
N ALA A 102 -3.70 -1.63 -12.13
CA ALA A 102 -4.53 -0.58 -12.71
C ALA A 102 -4.40 0.74 -11.93
N ARG A 103 -4.35 0.67 -10.59
CA ARG A 103 -4.08 1.81 -9.73
C ARG A 103 -2.69 2.40 -9.99
N ALA A 104 -1.65 1.56 -9.96
CA ALA A 104 -0.27 1.98 -10.18
C ALA A 104 -0.09 2.69 -11.54
N ARG A 105 -0.70 2.14 -12.61
CA ARG A 105 -0.68 2.74 -13.94
C ARG A 105 -1.39 4.09 -13.98
N ARG A 106 -2.53 4.24 -13.29
CA ARG A 106 -3.24 5.53 -13.20
C ARG A 106 -2.41 6.58 -12.48
N GLU A 107 -1.76 6.22 -11.37
CA GLU A 107 -0.90 7.13 -10.61
C GLU A 107 0.32 7.55 -11.44
N ALA A 108 0.97 6.61 -12.15
CA ALA A 108 2.07 6.92 -13.05
C ALA A 108 1.64 7.80 -14.23
N ALA A 109 0.47 7.58 -14.82
CA ALA A 109 -0.06 8.41 -15.90
C ALA A 109 -0.37 9.85 -15.44
N ALA A 110 -0.74 10.04 -14.16
CA ALA A 110 -0.95 11.36 -13.57
C ALA A 110 0.35 12.10 -13.23
N ALA A 111 1.50 11.39 -13.20
CA ALA A 111 2.82 11.95 -12.91
C ALA A 111 3.86 11.48 -13.96
N PRO A 112 3.74 11.89 -15.23
CA PRO A 112 4.59 11.37 -16.33
C PRO A 112 6.07 11.73 -16.15
N ASP A 113 6.37 12.82 -15.48
CA ASP A 113 7.74 13.31 -15.25
C ASP A 113 8.40 12.70 -14.00
N ASP A 114 7.67 11.88 -13.23
CA ASP A 114 8.22 11.18 -12.07
C ASP A 114 8.94 9.89 -12.48
N ALA A 115 10.24 10.01 -12.78
CA ALA A 115 11.06 8.88 -13.25
C ALA A 115 11.13 7.72 -12.22
N VAL A 116 11.06 8.02 -10.92
CA VAL A 116 11.07 6.99 -9.85
C VAL A 116 9.78 6.20 -9.90
N LEU A 117 8.64 6.87 -9.90
CA LEU A 117 7.33 6.22 -9.98
C LEU A 117 7.19 5.40 -11.27
N GLN A 118 7.62 5.96 -12.42
CA GLN A 118 7.62 5.26 -13.70
C GLN A 118 8.47 3.98 -13.66
N SER A 119 9.65 4.03 -13.01
CA SER A 119 10.51 2.86 -12.86
C SER A 119 9.87 1.80 -11.98
N VAL A 120 9.35 2.20 -10.82
CA VAL A 120 8.68 1.27 -9.88
C VAL A 120 7.49 0.59 -10.55
N VAL A 121 6.67 1.32 -11.30
CA VAL A 121 5.52 0.72 -12.01
C VAL A 121 5.95 -0.30 -13.06
N ARG A 122 7.02 -0.03 -13.82
CA ARG A 122 7.57 -1.02 -14.76
C ARG A 122 8.01 -2.31 -14.05
N ASP A 123 8.70 -2.18 -12.92
CA ASP A 123 9.15 -3.32 -12.11
C ASP A 123 7.97 -4.12 -11.53
N LEU A 124 6.92 -3.43 -11.08
CA LEU A 124 5.70 -4.06 -10.55
C LEU A 124 4.95 -4.84 -11.64
N VAL A 125 4.87 -4.29 -12.85
CA VAL A 125 4.27 -4.97 -14.01
C VAL A 125 5.05 -6.25 -14.35
N ALA A 126 6.39 -6.18 -14.33
CA ALA A 126 7.24 -7.34 -14.58
C ALA A 126 7.09 -8.42 -13.49
N LEU A 127 7.00 -8.01 -12.21
CA LEU A 127 6.79 -8.94 -11.08
C LEU A 127 5.45 -9.66 -11.13
N ALA A 128 4.44 -9.01 -11.65
CA ALA A 128 3.08 -9.56 -11.67
C ALA A 128 2.83 -10.52 -12.84
N ASP A 129 3.81 -10.76 -13.74
CA ASP A 129 3.59 -11.48 -14.99
C ASP A 129 2.34 -10.95 -15.71
N ALA A 130 2.32 -9.64 -15.96
CA ALA A 130 1.13 -8.91 -16.40
C ALA A 130 0.48 -9.52 -17.66
N ASP A 131 1.24 -10.20 -18.50
CA ASP A 131 0.72 -10.90 -19.68
C ASP A 131 -0.16 -12.10 -19.29
N GLN A 132 0.12 -12.77 -18.18
CA GLN A 132 -0.72 -13.85 -17.66
C GLN A 132 -1.99 -13.33 -16.99
N LEU A 133 -1.94 -12.12 -16.38
CA LEU A 133 -3.11 -11.46 -15.81
C LEU A 133 -4.06 -10.92 -16.88
N ILE A 134 -3.52 -10.52 -18.04
CA ILE A 134 -4.31 -10.04 -19.20
C ILE A 134 -4.95 -11.22 -19.94
N ALA A 135 -4.26 -12.36 -20.03
CA ALA A 135 -4.73 -13.56 -20.70
C ALA A 135 -5.72 -14.40 -19.85
N GLY A 136 -5.65 -14.31 -18.53
CA GLY A 136 -6.65 -14.89 -17.63
C GLY A 136 -7.79 -13.90 -17.46
N GLU A 137 -9.04 -14.34 -17.61
CA GLU A 137 -10.28 -13.56 -17.44
C GLU A 137 -10.44 -12.82 -16.09
N GLY A 138 -9.34 -12.34 -15.53
CA GLY A 138 -9.23 -11.40 -14.41
C GLY A 138 -9.64 -9.98 -14.82
N ALA A 139 -10.65 -9.87 -15.68
CA ALA A 139 -11.36 -8.63 -15.90
C ALA A 139 -11.73 -8.03 -14.55
N LEU A 140 -11.45 -6.76 -14.39
CA LEU A 140 -11.89 -5.87 -13.32
C LEU A 140 -13.13 -6.45 -12.66
N SER A 141 -13.03 -6.85 -11.40
CA SER A 141 -14.21 -7.28 -10.63
C SER A 141 -15.31 -6.25 -10.89
N PRO A 142 -16.51 -6.65 -11.26
CA PRO A 142 -17.63 -5.72 -11.39
C PRO A 142 -18.01 -5.10 -10.05
N GLU A 143 -17.41 -5.57 -8.96
CA GLU A 143 -17.62 -5.03 -7.63
C GLU A 143 -16.91 -3.66 -7.49
N PRO A 144 -17.59 -2.69 -6.86
CA PRO A 144 -17.06 -1.34 -6.67
C PRO A 144 -15.79 -1.28 -5.82
N LEU A 145 -15.52 -2.33 -5.04
CA LEU A 145 -14.34 -2.47 -4.19
C LEU A 145 -13.71 -3.85 -4.42
N CYS A 146 -12.41 -3.89 -4.63
CA CYS A 146 -11.66 -5.13 -4.67
C CYS A 146 -11.21 -5.50 -3.26
N GLU A 147 -11.85 -6.50 -2.66
CA GLU A 147 -11.46 -7.07 -1.38
C GLU A 147 -10.14 -7.85 -1.51
N LEU A 148 -9.28 -7.74 -0.50
CA LEU A 148 -8.08 -8.57 -0.37
C LEU A 148 -8.40 -9.78 0.50
N ARG A 149 -8.30 -10.98 -0.07
CA ARG A 149 -8.60 -12.23 0.63
C ARG A 149 -7.35 -13.07 0.86
N PHE A 150 -7.00 -13.28 2.12
CA PHE A 150 -5.93 -14.18 2.52
C PHE A 150 -6.45 -15.53 2.97
N LEU A 151 -5.61 -16.56 2.80
CA LEU A 151 -5.77 -17.85 3.46
C LEU A 151 -4.46 -18.19 4.18
N SER A 152 -4.53 -18.38 5.48
CA SER A 152 -3.39 -18.82 6.30
C SER A 152 -3.86 -19.90 7.29
N GLN A 153 -3.21 -21.05 7.30
CA GLN A 153 -3.50 -22.17 8.21
C GLN A 153 -5.01 -22.53 8.26
N SER A 154 -5.68 -22.54 7.10
CA SER A 154 -7.12 -22.82 6.96
C SER A 154 -8.05 -21.74 7.52
N ARG A 155 -7.54 -20.56 7.83
CA ARG A 155 -8.36 -19.40 8.21
C ARG A 155 -8.39 -18.39 7.07
N ALA A 156 -9.59 -17.98 6.69
CA ALA A 156 -9.80 -16.92 5.72
C ALA A 156 -9.74 -15.57 6.44
N LEU A 157 -9.11 -14.58 5.82
CA LEU A 157 -9.09 -13.20 6.27
C LEU A 157 -9.40 -12.31 5.08
N GLY A 158 -10.54 -11.64 5.12
CA GLY A 158 -10.97 -10.67 4.13
C GLY A 158 -10.73 -9.24 4.62
N LEU A 159 -10.15 -8.41 3.76
CA LEU A 159 -9.79 -7.03 4.08
C LEU A 159 -10.26 -6.07 3.00
N ILE A 160 -10.88 -4.96 3.42
CA ILE A 160 -11.27 -3.84 2.56
C ILE A 160 -10.18 -2.77 2.64
N PRO A 161 -9.45 -2.50 1.55
CA PRO A 161 -8.45 -1.45 1.52
C PRO A 161 -9.10 -0.07 1.47
N THR A 162 -8.57 0.86 2.24
CA THR A 162 -8.92 2.27 2.24
C THR A 162 -7.67 3.13 2.22
N THR A 163 -7.76 4.33 1.67
CA THR A 163 -6.62 5.25 1.61
C THR A 163 -7.01 6.58 2.27
N LEU A 164 -6.14 7.06 3.18
CA LEU A 164 -6.22 8.39 3.76
C LEU A 164 -5.04 9.22 3.26
N ALA A 165 -5.30 10.47 2.92
CA ALA A 165 -4.28 11.44 2.49
C ALA A 165 -4.50 12.77 3.21
N PHE A 166 -3.47 13.60 3.28
CA PHE A 166 -3.60 14.96 3.79
C PHE A 166 -4.36 15.82 2.77
N ALA A 167 -5.43 16.48 3.21
CA ALA A 167 -6.34 17.20 2.30
C ALA A 167 -5.73 18.46 1.69
N THR A 168 -4.87 19.15 2.44
CA THR A 168 -4.29 20.45 2.03
C THR A 168 -2.80 20.50 2.39
N PRO A 169 -1.95 19.66 1.77
CA PRO A 169 -0.52 19.70 2.06
C PRO A 169 0.08 20.97 1.46
N ALA A 170 0.65 21.83 2.32
CA ALA A 170 1.41 22.98 1.85
C ALA A 170 2.81 22.57 1.36
N ASP A 171 3.34 21.46 1.87
CA ASP A 171 4.61 20.87 1.46
C ASP A 171 4.35 19.79 0.39
N PRO A 172 5.00 19.88 -0.80
CA PRO A 172 4.90 18.86 -1.84
C PRO A 172 5.27 17.44 -1.37
N ALA A 173 6.15 17.31 -0.37
CA ALA A 173 6.50 16.01 0.21
C ALA A 173 5.28 15.33 0.86
N LEU A 174 4.43 16.10 1.56
CA LEU A 174 3.21 15.57 2.16
C LEU A 174 2.13 15.18 1.13
N ALA A 175 2.17 15.76 -0.07
CA ALA A 175 1.22 15.43 -1.13
C ALA A 175 1.35 13.99 -1.62
N GLY A 176 2.56 13.41 -1.55
CA GLY A 176 2.82 12.00 -1.90
C GLY A 176 2.59 11.02 -0.76
N LEU A 177 2.41 11.51 0.47
CA LEU A 177 2.27 10.67 1.65
C LEU A 177 0.81 10.23 1.82
N ARG A 178 0.63 8.92 2.04
CA ARG A 178 -0.70 8.32 2.27
C ARG A 178 -0.64 7.24 3.33
N ILE A 179 -1.80 6.92 3.89
CA ILE A 179 -1.98 5.81 4.82
C ILE A 179 -2.93 4.82 4.16
N GLU A 180 -2.43 3.62 3.88
CA GLU A 180 -3.23 2.49 3.43
C GLU A 180 -3.70 1.74 4.67
N ALA A 181 -5.00 1.76 4.91
CA ALA A 181 -5.66 1.12 6.03
C ALA A 181 -6.54 -0.02 5.53
N PHE A 182 -6.59 -1.13 6.26
CA PHE A 182 -7.29 -2.34 5.88
C PHE A 182 -8.33 -2.67 6.95
N LEU A 183 -9.60 -2.57 6.58
CA LEU A 183 -10.73 -2.91 7.46
C LEU A 183 -11.14 -4.37 7.24
N PRO A 184 -11.60 -5.10 8.28
CA PRO A 184 -12.17 -6.43 8.08
C PRO A 184 -13.40 -6.35 7.17
N SER A 185 -13.55 -7.33 6.27
CA SER A 185 -14.68 -7.36 5.34
C SER A 185 -15.92 -8.06 5.92
N ASP A 186 -15.72 -8.83 6.99
CA ASP A 186 -16.75 -9.59 7.68
C ASP A 186 -16.43 -9.82 9.16
N ASP A 187 -17.40 -10.31 9.92
CA ASP A 187 -17.30 -10.55 11.38
C ASP A 187 -16.25 -11.62 11.72
N GLU A 188 -16.01 -12.60 10.84
CA GLU A 188 -14.99 -13.63 11.04
C GLU A 188 -13.59 -13.03 10.93
N SER A 189 -13.37 -12.20 9.93
CA SER A 189 -12.14 -11.44 9.73
C SER A 189 -11.87 -10.47 10.88
N GLU A 190 -12.92 -9.80 11.36
CA GLU A 190 -12.86 -8.92 12.53
C GLU A 190 -12.42 -9.70 13.78
N THR A 191 -13.08 -10.82 14.05
CA THR A 191 -12.77 -11.68 15.19
C THR A 191 -11.32 -12.20 15.14
N LEU A 192 -10.85 -12.56 13.94
CA LEU A 192 -9.48 -13.03 13.76
C LEU A 192 -8.44 -11.94 14.05
N LEU A 193 -8.66 -10.72 13.57
CA LEU A 193 -7.76 -9.58 13.82
C LEU A 193 -7.74 -9.21 15.31
N LEU A 194 -8.90 -9.22 15.98
CA LEU A 194 -8.99 -9.01 17.43
C LEU A 194 -8.21 -10.10 18.22
N ALA A 195 -8.34 -11.35 17.82
CA ALA A 195 -7.61 -12.46 18.44
C ALA A 195 -6.09 -12.31 18.26
N LEU A 196 -5.64 -11.86 17.08
CA LEU A 196 -4.21 -11.58 16.83
C LEU A 196 -3.68 -10.40 17.66
N ALA A 197 -4.54 -9.44 18.01
CA ALA A 197 -4.18 -8.33 18.87
C ALA A 197 -4.10 -8.71 20.36
N GLY A 198 -4.96 -9.62 20.81
CA GLY A 198 -5.01 -10.08 22.21
C GLY A 198 -4.03 -11.18 22.58
N GLY A 199 -3.37 -11.81 21.62
CA GLY A 199 -2.41 -12.90 21.80
C GLY A 199 -0.94 -12.48 21.86
N ALA A 200 -0.66 -11.17 22.06
CA ALA A 200 0.69 -10.61 22.21
C ALA A 200 1.05 -10.41 23.68
#